data_c150a6e1f294a679117c063b809df992
#
_entry.id   c150a6e1f294a679117c063b809df992
#
_cell.length_a   1.000
_cell.length_b   1.000
_cell.length_c   1.000
_cell.angle_alpha   90.00
_cell.angle_beta   90.00
_cell.angle_gamma   90.00
#
_symmetry.space_group_name_H-M   'P 1'
#
loop_
_entity.id
_entity.type
_entity.pdbx_description
1 polymer ?
#
loop_
_entity_poly.entity_id
_entity_poly.type
_entity_poly.pdbx_seq_one_letter_code
_entity_poly.pdbx_strand_id
1 'polypeptide(L)'
;MIELTDDQKKAVAAAQTRFSNLKENADNLNKDQIDLLFGEARSMNGWQDKDVSDDIIKSIYELTKMGPTSTNCCPARFKFIKSEEQKQLLKEALLPNNIDKVMSAPVVALIG
;
A
#
# COMPACT_ATOMS: atom_id res chain seq x y z
N MET A 1 25.14 21.40 -14.15
CA MET A 1 24.92 20.80 -12.82
C MET A 1 24.17 21.83 -11.98
N ILE A 2 23.02 21.52 -11.45
CA ILE A 2 22.24 22.46 -10.60
C ILE A 2 22.95 22.54 -9.24
N GLU A 3 23.36 23.70 -8.82
CA GLU A 3 23.97 23.90 -7.53
C GLU A 3 22.88 24.04 -6.46
N LEU A 4 22.99 23.23 -5.42
CA LEU A 4 22.02 23.24 -4.33
C LEU A 4 22.21 24.47 -3.44
N THR A 5 21.14 25.07 -2.98
CA THR A 5 21.16 26.12 -1.95
C THR A 5 21.62 25.52 -0.60
N ASP A 6 22.03 26.36 0.32
CA ASP A 6 22.47 25.89 1.65
C ASP A 6 21.37 25.19 2.43
N ASP A 7 20.13 25.63 2.32
CA ASP A 7 18.98 24.95 2.94
C ASP A 7 18.75 23.58 2.33
N GLN A 8 18.90 23.43 1.01
CA GLN A 8 18.80 22.14 0.34
C GLN A 8 19.93 21.20 0.75
N LYS A 9 21.18 21.68 0.85
CA LYS A 9 22.33 20.89 1.35
C LYS A 9 22.07 20.41 2.77
N LYS A 10 21.55 21.29 3.65
CA LYS A 10 21.21 20.94 5.04
C LYS A 10 20.09 19.89 5.11
N ALA A 11 19.05 20.02 4.29
CA ALA A 11 17.97 19.05 4.21
C ALA A 11 18.46 17.68 3.73
N VAL A 12 19.34 17.65 2.72
CA VAL A 12 19.96 16.40 2.23
C VAL A 12 20.80 15.74 3.31
N ALA A 13 21.64 16.51 4.02
CA ALA A 13 22.47 15.97 5.10
C ALA A 13 21.62 15.39 6.25
N ALA A 14 20.54 16.06 6.63
CA ALA A 14 19.59 15.57 7.64
C ALA A 14 18.90 14.28 7.20
N ALA A 15 18.49 14.18 5.93
CA ALA A 15 17.90 12.99 5.37
C ALA A 15 18.88 11.80 5.34
N GLN A 16 20.15 12.06 4.96
CA GLN A 16 21.20 11.04 4.96
C GLN A 16 21.48 10.51 6.37
N THR A 17 21.59 11.39 7.36
CA THR A 17 21.79 11.01 8.77
C THR A 17 20.64 10.15 9.26
N ARG A 18 19.38 10.56 8.97
CA ARG A 18 18.19 9.78 9.34
C ARG A 18 18.20 8.39 8.70
N PHE A 19 18.55 8.31 7.41
CA PHE A 19 18.62 7.03 6.71
C PHE A 19 19.71 6.12 7.27
N SER A 20 20.91 6.64 7.56
CA SER A 20 22.00 5.87 8.17
C SER A 20 21.59 5.31 9.53
N ASN A 21 20.98 6.16 10.39
CA ASN A 21 20.49 5.72 11.69
C ASN A 21 19.42 4.62 11.59
N LEU A 22 18.50 4.74 10.63
CA LEU A 22 17.49 3.70 10.38
C LEU A 22 18.14 2.39 9.93
N LYS A 23 19.13 2.46 9.04
CA LYS A 23 19.84 1.28 8.53
C LYS A 23 20.66 0.57 9.62
N GLU A 24 21.30 1.32 10.50
CA GLU A 24 22.12 0.78 11.59
C GLU A 24 21.28 0.14 12.69
N ASN A 25 20.06 0.66 12.91
CA ASN A 25 19.17 0.23 14.00
C ASN A 25 18.00 -0.65 13.54
N ALA A 26 17.87 -0.90 12.23
CA ALA A 26 16.85 -1.78 11.72
C ALA A 26 17.25 -3.24 11.88
N ASP A 27 16.45 -4.01 12.60
CA ASP A 27 16.56 -5.45 12.60
C ASP A 27 16.24 -6.00 11.20
N ASN A 28 16.95 -7.03 10.80
CA ASN A 28 16.63 -7.75 9.58
C ASN A 28 15.26 -8.43 9.74
N LEU A 29 14.51 -8.51 8.63
CA LEU A 29 13.31 -9.33 8.61
C LEU A 29 13.68 -10.78 8.96
N ASN A 30 12.98 -11.36 9.92
CA ASN A 30 13.15 -12.77 10.25
C ASN A 30 12.51 -13.68 9.19
N LYS A 31 12.81 -14.98 9.27
CA LYS A 31 12.29 -15.95 8.28
C LYS A 31 10.77 -15.95 8.22
N ASP A 32 10.08 -15.89 9.34
CA ASP A 32 8.60 -15.94 9.38
C ASP A 32 7.98 -14.71 8.70
N GLN A 33 8.59 -13.54 8.87
CA GLN A 33 8.17 -12.31 8.20
C GLN A 33 8.41 -12.39 6.68
N ILE A 34 9.55 -12.95 6.26
CA ILE A 34 9.85 -13.15 4.84
C ILE A 34 8.88 -14.17 4.23
N ASP A 35 8.61 -15.26 4.91
CA ASP A 35 7.66 -16.27 4.45
C ASP A 35 6.24 -15.71 4.36
N LEU A 36 5.80 -14.92 5.34
CA LEU A 36 4.48 -14.25 5.32
C LEU A 36 4.33 -13.31 4.12
N LEU A 37 5.37 -12.55 3.78
CA LEU A 37 5.31 -11.53 2.73
C LEU A 37 5.55 -12.12 1.32
N PHE A 38 6.34 -13.20 1.21
CA PHE A 38 6.80 -13.72 -0.07
C PHE A 38 6.71 -15.25 -0.18
N GLY A 39 7.39 -16.00 0.68
CA GLY A 39 7.57 -17.44 0.52
C GLY A 39 6.26 -18.23 0.57
N GLU A 40 5.43 -17.96 1.57
CA GLU A 40 4.14 -18.60 1.79
C GLU A 40 2.95 -17.68 1.44
N ALA A 41 3.21 -16.49 0.90
CA ALA A 41 2.14 -15.59 0.47
C ALA A 41 1.29 -16.24 -0.63
N ARG A 42 -0.04 -16.19 -0.48
CA ARG A 42 -1.01 -16.72 -1.45
C ARG A 42 -2.19 -15.77 -1.62
N SER A 43 -2.71 -15.72 -2.83
CA SER A 43 -3.99 -15.05 -3.09
C SER A 43 -5.13 -15.91 -2.53
N MET A 44 -5.83 -15.39 -1.55
CA MET A 44 -6.99 -16.06 -0.95
C MET A 44 -8.25 -15.77 -1.77
N ASN A 45 -9.17 -16.74 -1.83
CA ASN A 45 -10.44 -16.62 -2.55
C ASN A 45 -11.64 -16.47 -1.62
N GLY A 46 -11.44 -16.49 -0.32
CA GLY A 46 -12.46 -16.30 0.70
C GLY A 46 -12.02 -15.30 1.75
N TRP A 47 -12.99 -14.68 2.40
CA TRP A 47 -12.76 -13.64 3.41
C TRP A 47 -13.31 -14.09 4.75
N GLN A 48 -12.68 -13.63 5.82
CA GLN A 48 -13.25 -13.73 7.15
C GLN A 48 -14.43 -12.75 7.28
N ASP A 49 -15.43 -13.12 8.06
CA ASP A 49 -16.50 -12.20 8.45
C ASP A 49 -15.97 -11.19 9.48
N LYS A 50 -15.22 -10.23 8.97
CA LYS A 50 -14.55 -9.21 9.78
C LYS A 50 -14.53 -7.89 9.02
N ASP A 51 -15.09 -6.85 9.64
CA ASP A 51 -15.03 -5.50 9.07
C ASP A 51 -13.60 -4.97 9.03
N VAL A 52 -13.34 -4.12 8.04
CA VAL A 52 -12.11 -3.33 7.92
C VAL A 52 -12.45 -1.88 8.23
N SER A 53 -11.98 -1.39 9.37
CA SER A 53 -12.25 -0.02 9.80
C SER A 53 -11.61 1.02 8.87
N ASP A 54 -12.16 2.22 8.86
CA ASP A 54 -11.60 3.32 8.08
C ASP A 54 -10.20 3.73 8.56
N ASP A 55 -9.89 3.53 9.85
CA ASP A 55 -8.54 3.76 10.39
C ASP A 55 -7.52 2.77 9.82
N ILE A 56 -7.90 1.51 9.65
CA ILE A 56 -7.05 0.51 8.99
C ILE A 56 -6.82 0.90 7.52
N ILE A 57 -7.88 1.27 6.80
CA ILE A 57 -7.77 1.71 5.40
C ILE A 57 -6.85 2.91 5.28
N LYS A 58 -7.01 3.90 6.16
CA LYS A 58 -6.15 5.08 6.21
C LYS A 58 -4.70 4.72 6.49
N SER A 59 -4.44 3.83 7.44
CA SER A 59 -3.09 3.37 7.78
C SER A 59 -2.41 2.66 6.60
N ILE A 60 -3.16 1.82 5.87
CA ILE A 60 -2.67 1.15 4.65
C ILE A 60 -2.31 2.19 3.59
N TYR A 61 -3.17 3.18 3.36
CA TYR A 61 -2.90 4.25 2.40
C TYR A 61 -1.67 5.06 2.79
N GLU A 62 -1.54 5.47 4.06
CA GLU A 62 -0.41 6.25 4.56
C GLU A 62 0.93 5.51 4.38
N LEU A 63 0.93 4.18 4.52
CA LEU A 63 2.09 3.35 4.27
C LEU A 63 2.36 3.19 2.77
N THR A 64 1.33 2.88 1.99
CA THR A 64 1.44 2.59 0.55
C THR A 64 1.93 3.81 -0.24
N LYS A 65 1.46 5.01 0.10
CA LYS A 65 1.87 6.26 -0.57
C LYS A 65 3.36 6.59 -0.41
N MET A 66 4.06 5.95 0.55
CA MET A 66 5.50 6.13 0.75
C MET A 66 6.36 5.30 -0.21
N GLY A 67 5.72 4.41 -0.99
CA GLY A 67 6.41 3.64 -2.03
C GLY A 67 7.03 4.55 -3.11
N PRO A 68 8.18 4.17 -3.69
CA PRO A 68 8.82 4.98 -4.71
C PRO A 68 8.00 5.03 -6.00
N THR A 69 7.97 6.19 -6.63
CA THR A 69 7.34 6.39 -7.95
C THR A 69 8.31 7.05 -8.91
N SER A 70 8.08 6.87 -10.22
CA SER A 70 8.92 7.50 -11.24
C SER A 70 8.92 9.02 -11.05
N THR A 71 10.11 9.61 -10.96
CA THR A 71 10.30 11.04 -10.70
C THR A 71 9.53 11.60 -9.51
N ASN A 72 9.12 10.75 -8.58
CA ASN A 72 8.28 11.09 -7.43
C ASN A 72 6.95 11.79 -7.81
N CYS A 73 6.37 11.41 -8.95
CA CYS A 73 5.15 12.05 -9.46
C CYS A 73 3.86 11.57 -8.80
N CYS A 74 3.93 10.49 -8.00
CA CYS A 74 2.81 9.96 -7.21
C CYS A 74 1.49 9.86 -8.02
N PRO A 75 1.45 9.16 -9.17
CA PRO A 75 0.30 9.18 -10.07
C PRO A 75 -0.91 8.40 -9.57
N ALA A 76 -0.68 7.38 -8.74
CA ALA A 76 -1.73 6.46 -8.32
C ALA A 76 -2.87 7.16 -7.56
N ARG A 77 -4.10 6.75 -7.88
CA ARG A 77 -5.32 7.16 -7.18
C ARG A 77 -5.97 5.93 -6.58
N PHE A 78 -6.43 6.06 -5.35
CA PHE A 78 -7.03 4.96 -4.60
C PHE A 78 -8.47 5.30 -4.26
N LYS A 79 -9.38 4.37 -4.54
CA LYS A 79 -10.77 4.45 -4.11
C LYS A 79 -11.10 3.17 -3.36
N PHE A 80 -11.46 3.30 -2.09
CA PHE A 80 -11.90 2.17 -1.26
C PHE A 80 -13.42 2.07 -1.28
N ILE A 81 -13.94 0.91 -1.58
CA ILE A 81 -15.34 0.61 -1.80
C ILE A 81 -15.79 -0.41 -0.77
N LYS A 82 -16.74 -0.03 0.08
CA LYS A 82 -17.33 -0.88 1.13
C LYS A 82 -18.80 -1.19 0.86
N SER A 83 -19.54 -0.23 0.29
CA SER A 83 -20.99 -0.40 0.10
C SER A 83 -21.30 -1.40 -1.00
N GLU A 84 -22.34 -2.21 -0.75
CA GLU A 84 -22.84 -3.20 -1.72
C GLU A 84 -23.26 -2.55 -3.04
N GLU A 85 -23.93 -1.40 -2.98
CA GLU A 85 -24.34 -0.64 -4.15
C GLU A 85 -23.16 -0.29 -5.07
N GLN A 86 -22.06 0.20 -4.50
CA GLN A 86 -20.86 0.52 -5.27
C GLN A 86 -20.14 -0.72 -5.80
N LYS A 87 -20.16 -1.83 -5.07
CA LYS A 87 -19.63 -3.11 -5.56
C LYS A 87 -20.44 -3.64 -6.74
N GLN A 88 -21.76 -3.48 -6.73
CA GLN A 88 -22.62 -3.87 -7.86
C GLN A 88 -22.25 -3.11 -9.14
N LEU A 89 -21.89 -1.83 -9.06
CA LEU A 89 -21.39 -1.07 -10.21
C LEU A 89 -20.07 -1.63 -10.75
N LEU A 90 -19.21 -2.15 -9.88
CA LEU A 90 -17.96 -2.80 -10.32
C LEU A 90 -18.19 -4.13 -11.02
N LYS A 91 -19.26 -4.84 -10.68
CA LYS A 91 -19.53 -6.20 -11.15
C LYS A 91 -19.51 -6.31 -12.68
N GLU A 92 -20.00 -5.29 -13.38
CA GLU A 92 -20.04 -5.26 -14.84
C GLU A 92 -18.63 -5.21 -15.49
N ALA A 93 -17.64 -4.71 -14.75
CA ALA A 93 -16.25 -4.60 -15.21
C ALA A 93 -15.36 -5.79 -14.77
N LEU A 94 -15.92 -6.73 -14.00
CA LEU A 94 -15.15 -7.85 -13.46
C LEU A 94 -15.17 -9.06 -14.39
N LEU A 95 -14.06 -9.80 -14.40
CA LEU A 95 -14.04 -11.13 -14.96
C LEU A 95 -14.94 -12.07 -14.12
N PRO A 96 -15.65 -13.03 -14.75
CA PRO A 96 -16.61 -13.90 -14.05
C PRO A 96 -16.04 -14.60 -12.81
N ASN A 97 -14.80 -15.07 -12.86
CA ASN A 97 -14.13 -15.76 -11.76
C ASN A 97 -13.70 -14.86 -10.60
N ASN A 98 -13.84 -13.54 -10.74
CA ASN A 98 -13.53 -12.57 -9.69
C ASN A 98 -14.78 -11.99 -9.00
N ILE A 99 -15.95 -12.22 -9.56
CA ILE A 99 -17.21 -11.63 -9.07
C ILE A 99 -17.43 -11.99 -7.60
N ASP A 100 -17.45 -13.27 -7.27
CA ASP A 100 -17.74 -13.73 -5.90
C ASP A 100 -16.74 -13.20 -4.88
N LYS A 101 -15.46 -13.14 -5.25
CA LYS A 101 -14.41 -12.57 -4.38
C LYS A 101 -14.63 -11.08 -4.09
N VAL A 102 -14.98 -10.32 -5.12
CA VAL A 102 -15.19 -8.87 -4.98
C VAL A 102 -16.46 -8.56 -4.22
N MET A 103 -17.54 -9.28 -4.55
CA MET A 103 -18.83 -9.07 -3.89
C MET A 103 -18.81 -9.44 -2.40
N SER A 104 -18.09 -10.49 -2.02
CA SER A 104 -17.98 -10.93 -0.62
C SER A 104 -16.88 -10.24 0.18
N ALA A 105 -15.99 -9.46 -0.45
CA ALA A 105 -14.92 -8.75 0.24
C ALA A 105 -15.47 -7.64 1.16
N PRO A 106 -14.95 -7.46 2.39
CA PRO A 106 -15.37 -6.36 3.27
C PRO A 106 -15.03 -4.98 2.70
N VAL A 107 -13.95 -4.89 1.92
CA VAL A 107 -13.54 -3.68 1.21
C VAL A 107 -12.81 -4.04 -0.08
N VAL A 108 -13.01 -3.24 -1.11
CA VAL A 108 -12.31 -3.35 -2.40
C VAL A 108 -11.51 -2.09 -2.63
N ALA A 109 -10.23 -2.22 -2.95
CA ALA A 109 -9.40 -1.11 -3.39
C ALA A 109 -9.36 -1.05 -4.91
N LEU A 110 -9.87 0.02 -5.49
CA LEU A 110 -9.72 0.36 -6.90
C LEU A 110 -8.52 1.29 -7.04
N ILE A 111 -7.57 0.91 -7.89
CA ILE A 111 -6.31 1.64 -8.07
C ILE A 111 -6.21 2.02 -9.56
N GLY A 112 -6.00 3.31 -9.83
CA GLY A 112 -5.84 3.87 -11.18
C GLY A 112 -4.76 4.94 -11.26
#